data_5d341e2bd491a4a9a14593a172420025
#
_entry.id   5d341e2bd491a4a9a14593a172420025
#
_cell.length_a   1.000
_cell.length_b   1.000
_cell.length_c   1.000
_cell.angle_alpha   90.00
_cell.angle_beta   90.00
_cell.angle_gamma   90.00
#
_symmetry.space_group_name_H-M   'P 1'
#
loop_
_entity.id
_entity.type
_entity.pdbx_description
1 polymer ?
#
loop_
_entity_poly.entity_id
_entity_poly.type
_entity_poly.pdbx_seq_one_letter_code
_entity_poly.pdbx_strand_id
1 'polypeptide(L)'
;MTGAQPPLNMKNADGELIGLDVELAQALADAMNIELEIVERPFANLLPDLEAGSIDLVISSLTITPARNARVAFAGPYLISGSTLLTRADLVQGVEDFNAAARSWAALEGSTGKAVILEQFPLAQFVVIDNQEDAVQLILDGEIDGLVADFPFVEYALVRNLGKGLATLDVPLTTEPLGVALPANSPLFANLVQNYLNTLDYTGRLMQMKVRWMNDGDWLEEMP
;
A
#
# COMPACT_ATOMS: atom_id res chain seq x y z
N MET A 1 -10.26 4.85 1.09
CA MET A 1 -8.95 4.45 0.48
C MET A 1 -8.27 5.63 -0.19
N THR A 2 -7.04 5.47 -0.69
CA THR A 2 -6.32 6.57 -1.35
C THR A 2 -6.69 6.73 -2.82
N GLY A 3 -6.95 5.65 -3.53
CA GLY A 3 -7.12 5.63 -4.98
C GLY A 3 -5.81 5.85 -5.77
N ALA A 4 -4.65 5.70 -5.12
CA ALA A 4 -3.32 5.96 -5.69
C ALA A 4 -2.25 4.95 -5.24
N GLN A 5 -2.64 3.70 -4.99
CA GLN A 5 -1.76 2.61 -4.57
C GLN A 5 -1.98 1.36 -5.44
N PRO A 6 -1.61 1.41 -6.74
CA PRO A 6 -1.73 0.24 -7.61
C PRO A 6 -0.85 -0.93 -7.09
N PRO A 7 -1.27 -2.17 -7.28
CA PRO A 7 -2.56 -2.64 -7.82
C PRO A 7 -3.65 -2.81 -6.75
N LEU A 8 -3.45 -2.28 -5.54
CA LEU A 8 -4.36 -2.50 -4.41
C LEU A 8 -5.58 -1.58 -4.47
N ASN A 9 -5.38 -0.28 -4.72
CA ASN A 9 -6.46 0.68 -4.97
C ASN A 9 -5.95 1.82 -5.86
N MET A 10 -6.55 1.99 -7.03
CA MET A 10 -6.15 2.97 -8.03
C MET A 10 -7.33 3.37 -8.91
N LYS A 11 -7.13 4.41 -9.73
CA LYS A 11 -8.09 4.81 -10.77
C LYS A 11 -7.70 4.24 -12.12
N ASN A 12 -8.68 3.68 -12.82
CA ASN A 12 -8.53 3.30 -14.22
C ASN A 12 -8.62 4.54 -15.14
N ALA A 13 -8.49 4.34 -16.46
CA ALA A 13 -8.57 5.42 -17.47
C ALA A 13 -9.92 6.15 -17.47
N ASP A 14 -10.99 5.51 -17.02
CA ASP A 14 -12.34 6.09 -16.92
C ASP A 14 -12.53 6.84 -15.58
N GLY A 15 -11.55 6.83 -14.68
CA GLY A 15 -11.59 7.46 -13.36
C GLY A 15 -12.30 6.61 -12.30
N GLU A 16 -12.63 5.36 -12.59
CA GLU A 16 -13.24 4.44 -11.64
C GLU A 16 -12.19 3.84 -10.71
N LEU A 17 -12.57 3.64 -9.45
CA LEU A 17 -11.70 2.96 -8.47
C LEU A 17 -11.73 1.46 -8.71
N ILE A 18 -10.55 0.89 -8.90
CA ILE A 18 -10.31 -0.55 -9.08
C ILE A 18 -9.17 -1.01 -8.19
N GLY A 19 -9.01 -2.32 -8.01
CA GLY A 19 -7.91 -2.91 -7.24
C GLY A 19 -8.37 -3.95 -6.23
N LEU A 20 -7.41 -4.63 -5.62
CA LEU A 20 -7.68 -5.68 -4.62
C LEU A 20 -8.49 -5.13 -3.42
N ASP A 21 -8.14 -3.95 -2.92
CA ASP A 21 -8.82 -3.32 -1.79
C ASP A 21 -10.27 -2.94 -2.13
N VAL A 22 -10.49 -2.50 -3.37
CA VAL A 22 -11.83 -2.14 -3.89
C VAL A 22 -12.70 -3.40 -4.04
N GLU A 23 -12.15 -4.46 -4.65
CA GLU A 23 -12.86 -5.74 -4.80
C GLU A 23 -13.19 -6.35 -3.42
N LEU A 24 -12.27 -6.26 -2.46
CA LEU A 24 -12.50 -6.73 -1.09
C LEU A 24 -13.59 -5.92 -0.38
N ALA A 25 -13.58 -4.58 -0.53
CA ALA A 25 -14.60 -3.71 0.05
C ALA A 25 -15.98 -3.99 -0.55
N GLN A 26 -16.09 -4.15 -1.86
CA GLN A 26 -17.34 -4.48 -2.53
C GLN A 26 -17.86 -5.85 -2.09
N ALA A 27 -17.01 -6.86 -2.03
CA ALA A 27 -17.40 -8.19 -1.58
C ALA A 27 -17.89 -8.21 -0.13
N LEU A 28 -17.32 -7.39 0.74
CA LEU A 28 -17.77 -7.22 2.12
C LEU A 28 -19.16 -6.56 2.18
N ALA A 29 -19.36 -5.47 1.42
CA ALA A 29 -20.64 -4.77 1.36
C ALA A 29 -21.77 -5.66 0.81
N ASP A 30 -21.49 -6.43 -0.25
CA ASP A 30 -22.42 -7.41 -0.83
C ASP A 30 -22.82 -8.49 0.20
N ALA A 31 -21.84 -9.00 0.96
CA ALA A 31 -22.09 -10.00 2.00
C ALA A 31 -22.95 -9.45 3.14
N MET A 32 -22.88 -8.16 3.42
CA MET A 32 -23.70 -7.46 4.42
C MET A 32 -25.02 -6.98 3.84
N ASN A 33 -25.22 -7.09 2.52
CA ASN A 33 -26.38 -6.56 1.78
C ASN A 33 -26.60 -5.05 2.05
N ILE A 34 -25.53 -4.28 1.96
CA ILE A 34 -25.51 -2.81 2.08
C ILE A 34 -24.84 -2.17 0.87
N GLU A 35 -25.12 -0.89 0.64
CA GLU A 35 -24.45 -0.09 -0.38
C GLU A 35 -23.05 0.30 0.11
N LEU A 36 -22.06 0.26 -0.81
CA LEU A 36 -20.70 0.70 -0.58
C LEU A 36 -20.52 2.14 -1.06
N GLU A 37 -20.08 3.01 -0.15
CA GLU A 37 -19.55 4.33 -0.50
C GLU A 37 -18.04 4.35 -0.29
N ILE A 38 -17.27 4.58 -1.35
CA ILE A 38 -15.82 4.71 -1.25
C ILE A 38 -15.46 6.19 -1.16
N VAL A 39 -14.85 6.57 -0.03
CA VAL A 39 -14.36 7.91 0.23
C VAL A 39 -12.86 7.96 0.00
N GLU A 40 -12.40 8.80 -0.95
CA GLU A 40 -10.98 8.99 -1.22
C GLU A 40 -10.38 10.00 -0.22
N ARG A 41 -9.22 9.66 0.35
CA ARG A 41 -8.47 10.49 1.32
C ARG A 41 -6.97 10.31 1.13
N PRO A 42 -6.15 11.34 1.39
CA PRO A 42 -4.71 11.16 1.56
C PRO A 42 -4.41 10.07 2.60
N PHE A 43 -3.36 9.29 2.38
CA PHE A 43 -3.03 8.14 3.24
C PHE A 43 -2.88 8.54 4.72
N ALA A 44 -2.22 9.66 4.99
CA ALA A 44 -2.02 10.18 6.34
C ALA A 44 -3.34 10.49 7.09
N ASN A 45 -4.43 10.75 6.36
CA ASN A 45 -5.73 11.11 6.93
C ASN A 45 -6.64 9.90 7.20
N LEU A 46 -6.33 8.71 6.65
CA LEU A 46 -7.19 7.54 6.75
C LEU A 46 -7.50 7.15 8.20
N LEU A 47 -6.47 7.04 9.06
CA LEU A 47 -6.68 6.68 10.47
C LEU A 47 -7.31 7.83 11.28
N PRO A 48 -6.89 9.10 11.15
CA PRO A 48 -7.59 10.22 11.77
C PRO A 48 -9.08 10.29 11.42
N ASP A 49 -9.45 10.08 10.16
CA ASP A 49 -10.85 10.10 9.72
C ASP A 49 -11.66 8.91 10.29
N LEU A 50 -11.03 7.74 10.41
CA LEU A 50 -11.64 6.58 11.07
C LEU A 50 -11.86 6.84 12.56
N GLU A 51 -10.90 7.41 13.26
CA GLU A 51 -11.01 7.75 14.69
C GLU A 51 -12.06 8.83 14.94
N ALA A 52 -12.19 9.79 14.01
CA ALA A 52 -13.22 10.82 14.06
C ALA A 52 -14.64 10.31 13.71
N GLY A 53 -14.77 9.07 13.18
CA GLY A 53 -16.04 8.51 12.74
C GLY A 53 -16.54 9.12 11.42
N SER A 54 -15.67 9.74 10.63
CA SER A 54 -16.02 10.29 9.30
C SER A 54 -16.11 9.19 8.24
N ILE A 55 -15.51 8.04 8.52
CA ILE A 55 -15.56 6.81 7.72
C ILE A 55 -15.71 5.60 8.66
N ASP A 56 -16.32 4.52 8.16
CA ASP A 56 -16.66 3.34 8.98
C ASP A 56 -15.53 2.32 9.04
N LEU A 57 -14.69 2.23 8.01
CA LEU A 57 -13.53 1.33 7.95
C LEU A 57 -12.49 1.84 6.93
N VAL A 58 -11.27 1.30 7.03
CA VAL A 58 -10.19 1.55 6.05
C VAL A 58 -9.71 0.23 5.46
N ILE A 59 -9.79 0.12 4.12
CA ILE A 59 -9.09 -0.89 3.32
C ILE A 59 -8.24 -0.10 2.32
N SER A 60 -6.94 0.01 2.54
CA SER A 60 -6.03 0.84 1.73
C SER A 60 -4.56 0.52 2.03
N SER A 61 -4.12 -0.70 1.74
CA SER A 61 -2.73 -1.14 1.96
C SER A 61 -2.21 -0.83 3.37
N LEU A 62 -3.08 -0.88 4.36
CA LEU A 62 -2.74 -0.42 5.70
C LEU A 62 -2.06 -1.52 6.53
N THR A 63 -0.77 -1.36 6.78
CA THR A 63 0.01 -2.27 7.62
C THR A 63 -0.51 -2.32 9.04
N ILE A 64 -0.74 -3.52 9.56
CA ILE A 64 -1.05 -3.76 10.98
C ILE A 64 0.24 -3.54 11.78
N THR A 65 0.28 -2.47 12.58
CA THR A 65 1.40 -2.22 13.50
C THR A 65 0.90 -2.07 14.94
N PRO A 66 1.73 -2.36 15.95
CA PRO A 66 1.34 -2.14 17.35
C PRO A 66 0.88 -0.70 17.63
N ALA A 67 1.57 0.30 17.05
CA ALA A 67 1.23 1.70 17.24
C ALA A 67 -0.16 2.06 16.66
N ARG A 68 -0.49 1.54 15.47
CA ARG A 68 -1.82 1.72 14.85
C ARG A 68 -2.88 0.93 15.62
N ASN A 69 -2.57 -0.33 16.01
CA ASN A 69 -3.52 -1.19 16.70
C ASN A 69 -3.81 -0.75 18.14
N ALA A 70 -3.00 0.13 18.72
CA ALA A 70 -3.29 0.80 19.99
C ALA A 70 -4.40 1.87 19.87
N ARG A 71 -4.73 2.31 18.66
CA ARG A 71 -5.68 3.40 18.37
C ARG A 71 -6.97 2.89 17.72
N VAL A 72 -6.84 1.90 16.83
CA VAL A 72 -7.95 1.33 16.05
C VAL A 72 -7.92 -0.19 16.13
N ALA A 73 -9.04 -0.85 15.88
CA ALA A 73 -9.08 -2.30 15.71
C ALA A 73 -8.58 -2.69 14.29
N PHE A 74 -8.08 -3.91 14.18
CA PHE A 74 -7.75 -4.50 12.88
C PHE A 74 -8.41 -5.87 12.72
N ALA A 75 -8.87 -6.16 11.50
CA ALA A 75 -9.17 -7.49 11.02
C ALA A 75 -8.19 -7.88 9.91
N GLY A 76 -7.82 -9.14 9.82
CA GLY A 76 -6.86 -9.65 8.84
C GLY A 76 -5.72 -10.42 9.48
N PRO A 77 -4.54 -10.51 8.81
CA PRO A 77 -4.22 -9.83 7.54
C PRO A 77 -4.95 -10.43 6.33
N TYR A 78 -5.32 -9.59 5.35
CA TYR A 78 -5.82 -10.07 4.06
C TYR A 78 -4.69 -10.28 3.03
N LEU A 79 -3.56 -9.61 3.21
CA LEU A 79 -2.36 -9.75 2.40
C LEU A 79 -1.12 -9.67 3.30
N ILE A 80 -0.13 -10.50 3.05
CA ILE A 80 1.22 -10.31 3.58
C ILE A 80 2.05 -9.69 2.47
N SER A 81 2.55 -8.50 2.72
CA SER A 81 3.39 -7.71 1.83
C SER A 81 4.74 -7.42 2.49
N GLY A 82 5.44 -6.43 2.02
CA GLY A 82 6.64 -5.87 2.60
C GLY A 82 7.03 -4.60 1.87
N SER A 83 7.79 -3.75 2.52
CA SER A 83 8.40 -2.59 1.88
C SER A 83 9.67 -2.98 1.15
N THR A 84 9.93 -2.36 0.01
CA THR A 84 11.19 -2.44 -0.71
C THR A 84 11.61 -1.07 -1.21
N LEU A 85 12.77 -0.98 -1.85
CA LEU A 85 13.31 0.27 -2.37
C LEU A 85 13.18 0.30 -3.90
N LEU A 86 12.45 1.29 -4.42
CA LEU A 86 12.50 1.66 -5.84
C LEU A 86 13.58 2.71 -6.04
N THR A 87 14.52 2.47 -6.93
CA THR A 87 15.64 3.41 -7.22
C THR A 87 16.10 3.28 -8.66
N ARG A 88 17.10 4.07 -9.05
CA ARG A 88 17.76 3.90 -10.37
C ARG A 88 18.70 2.71 -10.36
N ALA A 89 18.78 2.00 -11.48
CA ALA A 89 19.61 0.80 -11.63
C ALA A 89 21.12 1.05 -11.43
N ASP A 90 21.59 2.27 -11.75
CA ASP A 90 22.97 2.67 -11.53
C ASP A 90 23.36 2.83 -10.06
N LEU A 91 22.36 2.94 -9.16
CA LEU A 91 22.57 3.05 -7.72
C LEU A 91 22.49 1.71 -6.98
N VAL A 92 22.04 0.63 -7.63
CA VAL A 92 21.92 -0.70 -7.02
C VAL A 92 23.30 -1.36 -6.96
N GLN A 93 24.10 -1.01 -5.95
CA GLN A 93 25.43 -1.59 -5.73
C GLN A 93 25.51 -2.40 -4.43
N GLY A 94 24.45 -2.45 -3.66
CA GLY A 94 24.38 -3.11 -2.35
C GLY A 94 23.72 -2.23 -1.30
N VAL A 95 23.18 -2.84 -0.24
CA VAL A 95 22.46 -2.11 0.82
C VAL A 95 23.35 -1.10 1.54
N GLU A 96 24.64 -1.36 1.63
CA GLU A 96 25.60 -0.47 2.31
C GLU A 96 25.74 0.90 1.63
N ASP A 97 25.57 0.96 0.31
CA ASP A 97 25.68 2.20 -0.46
C ASP A 97 24.45 3.10 -0.30
N PHE A 98 23.35 2.56 0.21
CA PHE A 98 22.11 3.30 0.44
C PHE A 98 22.10 4.10 1.73
N ASN A 99 22.95 3.76 2.71
CA ASN A 99 23.05 4.47 3.97
C ASN A 99 24.16 5.53 3.95
N ALA A 100 24.04 6.52 3.09
CA ALA A 100 25.01 7.61 3.00
C ALA A 100 24.30 8.98 3.07
N ALA A 101 24.97 9.97 3.68
CA ALA A 101 24.42 11.32 3.86
C ALA A 101 24.09 12.06 2.54
N ALA A 102 24.67 11.60 1.43
CA ALA A 102 24.39 12.12 0.10
C ALA A 102 23.15 11.50 -0.54
N ARG A 103 22.54 10.45 0.09
CA ARG A 103 21.36 9.78 -0.42
C ARG A 103 20.10 10.42 0.12
N SER A 104 19.05 10.40 -0.71
CA SER A 104 17.71 10.90 -0.39
C SER A 104 16.65 9.84 -0.67
N TRP A 105 16.00 9.35 0.38
CA TRP A 105 14.96 8.33 0.29
C TRP A 105 13.61 8.92 0.66
N ALA A 106 12.66 8.74 -0.25
CA ALA A 106 11.28 9.19 -0.03
C ALA A 106 10.41 8.08 0.58
N ALA A 107 9.37 8.48 1.29
CA ALA A 107 8.25 7.62 1.65
C ALA A 107 6.96 8.44 1.74
N LEU A 108 5.82 7.75 1.49
CA LEU A 108 4.49 8.33 1.57
C LEU A 108 4.20 8.78 3.00
N GLU A 109 3.63 9.99 3.15
CA GLU A 109 3.28 10.54 4.46
C GLU A 109 2.31 9.60 5.22
N GLY A 110 2.62 9.31 6.49
CA GLY A 110 1.84 8.40 7.34
C GLY A 110 2.08 6.91 7.10
N SER A 111 2.89 6.52 6.09
CA SER A 111 3.27 5.13 5.85
C SER A 111 4.31 4.61 6.85
N THR A 112 4.57 3.30 6.83
CA THR A 112 5.67 2.66 7.57
C THR A 112 7.04 2.97 6.98
N GLY A 113 7.10 3.40 5.72
CA GLY A 113 8.33 3.66 4.98
C GLY A 113 9.27 4.66 5.67
N LYS A 114 8.73 5.68 6.35
CA LYS A 114 9.55 6.59 7.17
C LYS A 114 10.34 5.85 8.25
N ALA A 115 9.68 4.94 8.98
CA ALA A 115 10.33 4.17 10.03
C ALA A 115 11.42 3.26 9.45
N VAL A 116 11.13 2.63 8.31
CA VAL A 116 12.10 1.78 7.58
C VAL A 116 13.33 2.59 7.16
N ILE A 117 13.14 3.79 6.59
CA ILE A 117 14.27 4.66 6.20
C ILE A 117 15.13 5.04 7.41
N LEU A 118 14.50 5.50 8.50
CA LEU A 118 15.24 5.93 9.70
C LEU A 118 15.96 4.77 10.41
N GLU A 119 15.46 3.55 10.29
CA GLU A 119 16.07 2.36 10.91
C GLU A 119 17.20 1.78 10.05
N GLN A 120 16.96 1.66 8.73
CA GLN A 120 17.89 0.97 7.83
C GLN A 120 18.90 1.91 7.16
N PHE A 121 18.51 3.17 6.96
CA PHE A 121 19.34 4.19 6.30
C PHE A 121 19.48 5.47 7.13
N PRO A 122 19.92 5.37 8.41
CA PRO A 122 19.92 6.49 9.35
C PRO A 122 20.81 7.68 8.95
N LEU A 123 21.75 7.51 8.02
CA LEU A 123 22.58 8.60 7.53
C LEU A 123 21.99 9.32 6.34
N ALA A 124 21.03 8.70 5.64
CA ALA A 124 20.41 9.27 4.45
C ALA A 124 19.39 10.37 4.81
N GLN A 125 19.10 11.23 3.84
CA GLN A 125 18.07 12.25 3.96
C GLN A 125 16.69 11.62 3.74
N PHE A 126 15.74 11.92 4.62
CA PHE A 126 14.34 11.51 4.47
C PHE A 126 13.54 12.60 3.75
N VAL A 127 12.81 12.20 2.70
CA VAL A 127 11.91 13.05 1.92
C VAL A 127 10.46 12.56 2.09
N VAL A 128 9.56 13.46 2.47
CA VAL A 128 8.12 13.16 2.55
C VAL A 128 7.49 13.38 1.19
N ILE A 129 6.63 12.45 0.78
CA ILE A 129 5.81 12.58 -0.44
C ILE A 129 4.34 12.34 -0.12
N ASP A 130 3.47 12.93 -0.92
CA ASP A 130 2.01 12.78 -0.82
C ASP A 130 1.47 11.77 -1.84
N ASN A 131 2.23 11.50 -2.91
CA ASN A 131 1.87 10.59 -3.99
C ASN A 131 3.08 9.75 -4.42
N GLN A 132 2.90 8.43 -4.52
CA GLN A 132 3.98 7.51 -4.90
C GLN A 132 4.32 7.57 -6.39
N GLU A 133 3.33 7.83 -7.27
CA GLU A 133 3.59 7.95 -8.72
C GLU A 133 4.40 9.21 -9.04
N ASP A 134 4.13 10.33 -8.36
CA ASP A 134 4.94 11.55 -8.49
C ASP A 134 6.39 11.30 -8.06
N ALA A 135 6.59 10.49 -7.00
CA ALA A 135 7.92 10.11 -6.56
C ALA A 135 8.70 9.30 -7.59
N VAL A 136 8.03 8.45 -8.40
CA VAL A 136 8.66 7.73 -9.51
C VAL A 136 9.25 8.72 -10.51
N GLN A 137 8.52 9.81 -10.83
CA GLN A 137 9.03 10.84 -11.73
C GLN A 137 10.25 11.56 -11.13
N LEU A 138 10.20 11.92 -9.83
CA LEU A 138 11.34 12.53 -9.13
C LEU A 138 12.60 11.65 -9.15
N ILE A 139 12.43 10.32 -9.07
CA ILE A 139 13.56 9.37 -9.21
C ILE A 139 14.14 9.40 -10.63
N LEU A 140 13.27 9.39 -11.65
CA LEU A 140 13.68 9.42 -13.05
C LEU A 140 14.40 10.73 -13.39
N ASP A 141 13.97 11.85 -12.82
CA ASP A 141 14.57 13.17 -13.02
C ASP A 141 15.85 13.37 -12.17
N GLY A 142 16.13 12.44 -11.25
CA GLY A 142 17.29 12.48 -10.36
C GLY A 142 17.19 13.48 -9.22
N GLU A 143 15.97 13.93 -8.88
CA GLU A 143 15.72 14.86 -7.78
C GLU A 143 15.76 14.15 -6.41
N ILE A 144 15.38 12.84 -6.38
CA ILE A 144 15.56 11.95 -5.24
C ILE A 144 16.25 10.65 -5.69
N ASP A 145 16.90 9.96 -4.77
CA ASP A 145 17.59 8.70 -5.10
C ASP A 145 16.65 7.51 -5.15
N GLY A 146 15.53 7.54 -4.41
CA GLY A 146 14.55 6.46 -4.46
C GLY A 146 13.39 6.62 -3.48
N LEU A 147 12.51 5.62 -3.52
CA LEU A 147 11.27 5.54 -2.77
C LEU A 147 11.21 4.21 -2.01
N VAL A 148 10.96 4.25 -0.71
CA VAL A 148 10.55 3.10 0.08
C VAL A 148 9.04 2.98 0.01
N ALA A 149 8.56 1.91 -0.60
CA ALA A 149 7.14 1.65 -0.83
C ALA A 149 6.83 0.15 -0.73
N ASP A 150 5.55 -0.18 -0.73
CA ASP A 150 5.07 -1.56 -0.72
C ASP A 150 5.50 -2.30 -1.99
N PHE A 151 5.90 -3.56 -1.83
CA PHE A 151 6.38 -4.39 -2.91
C PHE A 151 5.44 -4.40 -4.15
N PRO A 152 4.11 -4.55 -4.02
CA PRO A 152 3.22 -4.53 -5.19
C PRO A 152 3.26 -3.21 -5.96
N PHE A 153 3.37 -2.08 -5.27
CA PHE A 153 3.53 -0.79 -5.95
C PHE A 153 4.85 -0.70 -6.70
N VAL A 154 5.94 -1.18 -6.11
CA VAL A 154 7.27 -1.15 -6.75
C VAL A 154 7.28 -2.01 -8.01
N GLU A 155 6.69 -3.22 -7.97
CA GLU A 155 6.53 -4.08 -9.14
C GLU A 155 5.73 -3.38 -10.25
N TYR A 156 4.59 -2.76 -9.91
CA TYR A 156 3.82 -1.96 -10.84
C TYR A 156 4.65 -0.83 -11.47
N ALA A 157 5.37 -0.07 -10.65
CA ALA A 157 6.20 1.05 -11.13
C ALA A 157 7.30 0.59 -12.09
N LEU A 158 7.92 -0.56 -11.82
CA LEU A 158 8.93 -1.16 -12.70
C LEU A 158 8.32 -1.56 -14.06
N VAL A 159 7.16 -2.21 -14.07
CA VAL A 159 6.47 -2.63 -15.30
C VAL A 159 6.04 -1.41 -16.12
N ARG A 160 5.46 -0.39 -15.50
CA ARG A 160 5.01 0.85 -16.18
C ARG A 160 6.17 1.69 -16.73
N ASN A 161 7.35 1.55 -16.17
CA ASN A 161 8.54 2.30 -16.57
C ASN A 161 9.63 1.41 -17.16
N LEU A 162 9.24 0.33 -17.84
CA LEU A 162 10.17 -0.62 -18.42
C LEU A 162 11.17 0.08 -19.35
N GLY A 163 12.46 -0.19 -19.17
CA GLY A 163 13.54 0.41 -19.97
C GLY A 163 13.95 1.82 -19.55
N LYS A 164 13.35 2.45 -18.53
CA LYS A 164 13.74 3.76 -18.02
C LYS A 164 14.84 3.71 -16.95
N GLY A 165 15.43 2.55 -16.70
CA GLY A 165 16.57 2.40 -15.78
C GLY A 165 16.20 2.38 -14.30
N LEU A 166 14.96 2.04 -13.95
CA LEU A 166 14.56 1.77 -12.58
C LEU A 166 14.94 0.36 -12.16
N ALA A 167 15.17 0.17 -10.86
CA ALA A 167 15.47 -1.10 -10.23
C ALA A 167 14.93 -1.15 -8.79
N THR A 168 14.87 -2.36 -8.24
CA THR A 168 14.53 -2.62 -6.85
C THR A 168 15.55 -3.55 -6.21
N LEU A 169 15.42 -3.78 -4.92
CA LEU A 169 16.21 -4.77 -4.19
C LEU A 169 15.67 -6.19 -4.46
N ASP A 170 16.56 -7.17 -4.48
CA ASP A 170 16.21 -8.58 -4.65
C ASP A 170 15.39 -9.15 -3.47
N VAL A 171 15.50 -8.50 -2.29
CA VAL A 171 14.84 -8.94 -1.06
C VAL A 171 14.10 -7.75 -0.45
N PRO A 172 12.84 -7.92 -0.02
CA PRO A 172 12.11 -6.88 0.71
C PRO A 172 12.84 -6.45 1.99
N LEU A 173 12.74 -5.16 2.32
CA LEU A 173 13.30 -4.59 3.55
C LEU A 173 12.52 -5.03 4.80
N THR A 174 11.22 -5.29 4.64
CA THR A 174 10.31 -5.67 5.73
C THR A 174 9.34 -6.76 5.30
N THR A 175 8.63 -7.34 6.30
CA THR A 175 7.42 -8.13 6.07
C THR A 175 6.27 -7.41 6.77
N GLU A 176 5.23 -7.06 6.00
CA GLU A 176 4.13 -6.23 6.47
C GLU A 176 2.77 -6.89 6.27
N PRO A 177 2.07 -7.24 7.38
CA PRO A 177 0.69 -7.71 7.29
C PRO A 177 -0.25 -6.54 7.00
N LEU A 178 -0.99 -6.59 5.88
CA LEU A 178 -2.00 -5.59 5.53
C LEU A 178 -3.36 -6.02 6.05
N GLY A 179 -4.05 -5.11 6.74
CA GLY A 179 -5.33 -5.37 7.38
C GLY A 179 -6.39 -4.31 7.11
N VAL A 180 -7.61 -4.65 7.49
CA VAL A 180 -8.76 -3.75 7.51
C VAL A 180 -8.79 -3.05 8.87
N ALA A 181 -8.66 -1.72 8.89
CA ALA A 181 -8.79 -0.95 10.13
C ALA A 181 -10.26 -0.58 10.38
N LEU A 182 -10.65 -0.66 11.65
CA LEU A 182 -12.01 -0.52 12.13
C LEU A 182 -12.05 0.34 13.42
N PRO A 183 -13.19 0.97 13.77
CA PRO A 183 -13.29 1.72 14.99
C PRO A 183 -13.00 0.84 16.22
N ALA A 184 -12.17 1.35 17.14
CA ALA A 184 -11.75 0.61 18.34
C ALA A 184 -12.93 0.17 19.25
N ASN A 185 -14.03 0.90 19.21
CA ASN A 185 -15.22 0.67 20.04
C ASN A 185 -16.30 -0.20 19.36
N SER A 186 -15.99 -0.86 18.25
CA SER A 186 -16.94 -1.68 17.47
C SER A 186 -16.51 -3.16 17.37
N PRO A 187 -16.42 -3.89 18.50
CA PRO A 187 -15.87 -5.25 18.51
C PRO A 187 -16.71 -6.25 17.70
N LEU A 188 -18.02 -6.08 17.61
CA LEU A 188 -18.87 -6.95 16.78
C LEU A 188 -18.61 -6.73 15.29
N PHE A 189 -18.37 -5.48 14.88
CA PHE A 189 -18.03 -5.18 13.49
C PHE A 189 -16.62 -5.74 13.14
N ALA A 190 -15.65 -5.57 14.03
CA ALA A 190 -14.33 -6.17 13.84
C ALA A 190 -14.41 -7.71 13.73
N ASN A 191 -15.21 -8.37 14.58
CA ASN A 191 -15.43 -9.82 14.51
C ASN A 191 -16.15 -10.23 13.21
N LEU A 192 -17.12 -9.46 12.74
CA LEU A 192 -17.81 -9.71 11.46
C LEU A 192 -16.80 -9.69 10.30
N VAL A 193 -16.00 -8.60 10.20
CA VAL A 193 -15.02 -8.45 9.14
C VAL A 193 -13.96 -9.55 9.20
N GLN A 194 -13.45 -9.88 10.40
CA GLN A 194 -12.49 -10.99 10.56
C GLN A 194 -13.06 -12.33 10.10
N ASN A 195 -14.29 -12.66 10.50
CA ASN A 195 -14.93 -13.92 10.09
C ASN A 195 -15.20 -13.95 8.57
N TYR A 196 -15.51 -12.80 7.98
CA TYR A 196 -15.67 -12.71 6.54
C TYR A 196 -14.36 -12.91 5.80
N LEU A 197 -13.28 -12.29 6.24
CA LEU A 197 -11.93 -12.52 5.68
C LEU A 197 -11.54 -13.99 5.77
N ASN A 198 -11.77 -14.64 6.90
CA ASN A 198 -11.54 -16.07 7.08
C ASN A 198 -12.38 -16.91 6.09
N THR A 199 -13.64 -16.53 5.85
CA THR A 199 -14.51 -17.20 4.88
C THR A 199 -13.98 -17.05 3.45
N LEU A 200 -13.52 -15.85 3.06
CA LEU A 200 -12.91 -15.63 1.76
C LEU A 200 -11.64 -16.48 1.58
N ASP A 201 -10.83 -16.59 2.63
CA ASP A 201 -9.61 -17.39 2.61
C ASP A 201 -9.92 -18.89 2.50
N TYR A 202 -10.79 -19.43 3.37
CA TYR A 202 -11.17 -20.85 3.36
C TYR A 202 -11.88 -21.29 2.08
N THR A 203 -12.59 -20.39 1.42
CA THR A 203 -13.24 -20.68 0.13
C THR A 203 -12.33 -20.50 -1.07
N GLY A 204 -11.10 -20.00 -0.86
CA GLY A 204 -10.15 -19.69 -1.92
C GLY A 204 -10.47 -18.41 -2.71
N ARG A 205 -11.55 -17.68 -2.36
CA ARG A 205 -11.93 -16.43 -3.05
C ARG A 205 -10.89 -15.34 -2.84
N LEU A 206 -10.34 -15.21 -1.63
CA LEU A 206 -9.28 -14.25 -1.34
C LEU A 206 -8.04 -14.51 -2.21
N MET A 207 -7.67 -15.79 -2.41
CA MET A 207 -6.57 -16.15 -3.29
C MET A 207 -6.87 -15.80 -4.75
N GLN A 208 -8.10 -16.01 -5.23
CA GLN A 208 -8.49 -15.63 -6.61
C GLN A 208 -8.39 -14.11 -6.82
N MET A 209 -8.84 -13.30 -5.86
CA MET A 209 -8.67 -11.84 -5.88
C MET A 209 -7.18 -11.46 -5.96
N LYS A 210 -6.33 -12.06 -5.11
CA LYS A 210 -4.88 -11.81 -5.12
C LYS A 210 -4.25 -12.17 -6.46
N VAL A 211 -4.57 -13.32 -7.03
CA VAL A 211 -4.04 -13.73 -8.34
C VAL A 211 -4.41 -12.72 -9.42
N ARG A 212 -5.67 -12.32 -9.48
CA ARG A 212 -6.16 -11.32 -10.45
C ARG A 212 -5.34 -10.02 -10.40
N TRP A 213 -5.13 -9.48 -9.20
CA TRP A 213 -4.50 -8.16 -9.05
C TRP A 213 -2.97 -8.20 -9.01
N MET A 214 -2.36 -9.32 -8.56
CA MET A 214 -0.91 -9.41 -8.39
C MET A 214 -0.20 -10.16 -9.52
N ASN A 215 -0.91 -11.07 -10.24
CA ASN A 215 -0.25 -11.97 -11.17
C ASN A 215 -0.76 -11.84 -12.60
N ASP A 216 -2.07 -11.67 -12.82
CA ASP A 216 -2.65 -11.76 -14.17
C ASP A 216 -2.30 -10.54 -15.05
N GLY A 217 -2.21 -9.35 -14.46
CA GLY A 217 -1.78 -8.15 -15.17
C GLY A 217 -2.76 -7.58 -16.20
N ASP A 218 -3.90 -8.22 -16.45
CA ASP A 218 -4.90 -7.77 -17.44
C ASP A 218 -5.42 -6.36 -17.15
N TRP A 219 -5.51 -6.00 -15.87
CA TRP A 219 -5.92 -4.67 -15.41
C TRP A 219 -4.94 -3.54 -15.80
N LEU A 220 -3.70 -3.87 -16.19
CA LEU A 220 -2.73 -2.87 -16.66
C LEU A 220 -3.17 -2.20 -17.97
N GLU A 221 -3.98 -2.88 -18.77
CA GLU A 221 -4.56 -2.33 -20.01
C GLU A 221 -5.65 -1.28 -19.72
N GLU A 222 -6.23 -1.29 -18.51
CA GLU A 222 -7.26 -0.34 -18.08
C GLU A 222 -6.65 0.96 -17.48
N MET A 223 -5.33 0.98 -17.25
CA MET A 223 -4.65 2.12 -16.63
C MET A 223 -4.41 3.26 -17.62
N PRO A 224 -4.43 4.53 -17.16
CA PRO A 224 -4.21 5.71 -17.99
C PRO A 224 -2.82 5.79 -18.61
#